data_bd7f62f3211f6e569398db6295beeea4
#
_entry.id   bd7f62f3211f6e569398db6295beeea4
#
_cell.length_a   1.000
_cell.length_b   1.000
_cell.length_c   1.000
_cell.angle_alpha   90.00
_cell.angle_beta   90.00
_cell.angle_gamma   90.00
#
_symmetry.space_group_name_H-M   'P 1'
#
loop_
_entity.id
_entity.type
_entity.pdbx_description
1 polymer ?
#
loop_
_entity_poly.entity_id
_entity_poly.type
_entity_poly.pdbx_seq_one_letter_code
_entity_poly.pdbx_strand_id
1 'polypeptide(L)'
;MSYNADEDQIKDKLEQLRCHFTWELIIEETEIPDLENRVWEQITFLDTNYKVGIHNLLAYVKHLKGQNEEALKSLQEAEDLTQPEHANQSEVRSMVTWGNYAWLHYHMGHQAEAQIYLDKVKNICRKLTNSSSYRMECPQMDCEEGWALLKCGGKNYERAKVCFEKALEVDPENPEFSTGYAIVVYRLDGFNKAPESSGEFCLNTLKQAVRLNPNNAYIKALLGLKLQDVDQEAEGEKYIEEALTSASSKTYVYRYAAKFYRRKGVLDEALRLSKLALKETPSSAFLHHQTGLCYKSQIIEIKKVTNCQPKGQDKENINRIVPLAIQHFEQAVQLKPTFEFAYTSLAEMYAEAGDHKKAEDTFQKVLCMKSVDKEMLQHIHFHYGRFLEFHKKSEVDAISHYLKAIKIENASIDKNKSINSLMKLASKKLRRNASDIESLSILGFIHKVKGEINEALEYYEQALRLAPDLETSVPVTPRH
;
A
#
# COMPACT_ATOMS: atom_id res chain seq x y z
N MET A 1 27.17 41.99 -2.16
CA MET A 1 27.87 40.87 -1.54
C MET A 1 27.37 40.50 -0.12
N SER A 2 26.67 41.39 0.64
CA SER A 2 26.12 41.02 1.98
C SER A 2 24.83 40.19 1.94
N TYR A 3 23.98 40.37 0.94
CA TYR A 3 22.69 39.68 0.82
C TYR A 3 22.84 38.14 0.71
N ASN A 4 23.82 37.65 -0.07
CA ASN A 4 24.05 36.22 -0.23
C ASN A 4 24.61 35.55 1.05
N ALA A 5 25.42 36.27 1.84
CA ALA A 5 26.02 35.72 3.05
C ALA A 5 24.99 35.53 4.20
N ASP A 6 23.98 36.44 4.29
CA ASP A 6 22.93 36.33 5.31
C ASP A 6 21.92 35.23 4.94
N GLU A 7 21.65 35.03 3.65
CA GLU A 7 20.77 33.97 3.14
C GLU A 7 21.38 32.57 3.35
N ASP A 8 22.68 32.40 3.07
CA ASP A 8 23.42 31.17 3.35
C ASP A 8 23.43 30.82 4.84
N GLN A 9 23.60 31.83 5.72
CA GLN A 9 23.57 31.63 7.17
C GLN A 9 22.19 31.21 7.70
N ILE A 10 21.10 31.72 7.12
CA ILE A 10 19.75 31.27 7.51
C ILE A 10 19.53 29.84 7.05
N LYS A 11 19.93 29.50 5.84
CA LYS A 11 19.79 28.14 5.29
C LYS A 11 20.53 27.09 6.13
N ASP A 12 21.77 27.37 6.54
CA ASP A 12 22.56 26.48 7.41
C ASP A 12 21.87 26.19 8.77
N LYS A 13 21.11 27.16 9.29
CA LYS A 13 20.32 26.98 10.52
C LYS A 13 19.05 26.16 10.24
N LEU A 14 18.39 26.39 9.10
CA LEU A 14 17.19 25.68 8.68
C LEU A 14 17.48 24.17 8.46
N GLU A 15 18.62 23.84 7.89
CA GLU A 15 19.03 22.44 7.65
C GLU A 15 19.24 21.64 8.94
N GLN A 16 19.47 22.30 10.09
CA GLN A 16 19.57 21.66 11.39
C GLN A 16 18.22 21.30 12.03
N LEU A 17 17.13 21.90 11.57
CA LEU A 17 15.79 21.67 12.12
C LEU A 17 15.33 20.23 11.92
N ARG A 18 14.47 19.74 12.82
CA ARG A 18 13.72 18.49 12.63
C ARG A 18 12.27 18.82 12.30
N CYS A 19 11.91 18.78 11.02
CA CYS A 19 10.57 19.09 10.52
C CYS A 19 10.33 18.45 9.14
N HIS A 20 9.15 18.62 8.57
CA HIS A 20 8.75 18.00 7.30
C HIS A 20 9.69 18.35 6.13
N PHE A 21 10.32 19.52 6.13
CA PHE A 21 11.26 19.95 5.11
C PHE A 21 12.64 19.28 5.18
N THR A 22 13.00 18.72 6.35
CA THR A 22 14.32 18.10 6.59
C THR A 22 14.26 16.58 6.77
N TRP A 23 13.07 16.00 6.83
CA TRP A 23 12.88 14.54 7.00
C TRP A 23 12.97 13.75 5.69
N GLU A 24 13.31 14.38 4.56
CA GLU A 24 13.47 13.71 3.26
C GLU A 24 12.30 12.77 2.93
N LEU A 25 11.09 13.28 3.05
CA LEU A 25 9.86 12.52 2.77
C LEU A 25 9.81 12.12 1.29
N ILE A 26 9.79 10.83 1.01
CA ILE A 26 9.71 10.33 -0.36
C ILE A 26 8.24 10.40 -0.82
N ILE A 27 7.94 11.40 -1.65
CA ILE A 27 6.61 11.67 -2.21
C ILE A 27 6.77 11.90 -3.72
N GLU A 28 6.08 11.10 -4.53
CA GLU A 28 6.04 11.34 -5.98
C GLU A 28 5.04 12.44 -6.32
N GLU A 29 5.36 13.30 -7.28
CA GLU A 29 4.48 14.40 -7.70
C GLU A 29 3.08 13.92 -8.07
N THR A 30 2.99 12.77 -8.73
CA THR A 30 1.72 12.14 -9.13
C THR A 30 0.88 11.65 -7.95
N GLU A 31 1.48 11.47 -6.77
CA GLU A 31 0.81 11.02 -5.55
C GLU A 31 0.35 12.18 -4.65
N ILE A 32 0.83 13.41 -4.89
CA ILE A 32 0.49 14.57 -4.06
C ILE A 32 -1.03 14.79 -3.93
N PRO A 33 -1.85 14.73 -5.01
CA PRO A 33 -3.30 14.90 -4.88
C PRO A 33 -3.97 13.81 -4.02
N ASP A 34 -3.56 12.54 -4.15
CA ASP A 34 -4.07 11.46 -3.32
C ASP A 34 -3.62 11.61 -1.85
N LEU A 35 -2.38 12.03 -1.63
CA LEU A 35 -1.86 12.30 -0.29
C LEU A 35 -2.66 13.42 0.39
N GLU A 36 -2.91 14.53 -0.30
CA GLU A 36 -3.73 15.62 0.20
C GLU A 36 -5.13 15.15 0.59
N ASN A 37 -5.82 14.42 -0.27
CA ASN A 37 -7.13 13.86 0.03
C ASN A 37 -7.10 12.95 1.27
N ARG A 38 -6.10 12.07 1.39
CA ARG A 38 -5.93 11.20 2.56
C ARG A 38 -5.66 11.96 3.85
N VAL A 39 -4.90 13.04 3.78
CA VAL A 39 -4.64 13.93 4.93
C VAL A 39 -5.93 14.64 5.35
N TRP A 40 -6.71 15.16 4.41
CA TRP A 40 -8.02 15.75 4.68
C TRP A 40 -9.01 14.76 5.28
N GLU A 41 -9.09 13.52 4.77
CA GLU A 41 -9.91 12.46 5.37
C GLU A 41 -9.51 12.19 6.82
N GLN A 42 -8.21 12.25 7.14
CA GLN A 42 -7.72 12.03 8.51
C GLN A 42 -8.09 13.18 9.45
N ILE A 43 -7.93 14.43 9.00
CA ILE A 43 -8.33 15.60 9.78
C ILE A 43 -9.82 15.53 10.14
N THR A 44 -10.65 15.14 9.17
CA THR A 44 -12.10 15.18 9.31
C THR A 44 -12.67 13.98 10.08
N PHE A 45 -12.14 12.78 9.87
CA PHE A 45 -12.78 11.53 10.29
C PHE A 45 -11.95 10.66 11.22
N LEU A 46 -10.67 10.95 11.43
CA LEU A 46 -9.83 10.20 12.36
C LEU A 46 -9.85 10.87 13.74
N ASP A 47 -10.43 10.18 14.71
CA ASP A 47 -10.31 10.59 16.11
C ASP A 47 -8.93 10.14 16.62
N THR A 48 -8.03 11.10 16.75
CA THR A 48 -6.64 10.88 17.13
C THR A 48 -6.09 12.10 17.84
N ASN A 49 -5.19 11.89 18.78
CA ASN A 49 -4.42 12.95 19.45
C ASN A 49 -3.23 13.42 18.57
N TYR A 50 -3.20 13.06 17.28
CA TYR A 50 -2.12 13.39 16.34
C TYR A 50 -2.56 14.43 15.30
N LYS A 51 -3.56 15.26 15.58
CA LYS A 51 -4.04 16.26 14.60
C LYS A 51 -3.00 17.33 14.29
N VAL A 52 -2.19 17.72 15.26
CA VAL A 52 -1.07 18.66 15.09
C VAL A 52 -0.15 18.19 13.95
N GLY A 53 0.35 16.96 14.03
CA GLY A 53 1.23 16.41 12.97
C GLY A 53 0.53 16.26 11.62
N ILE A 54 -0.79 15.98 11.60
CA ILE A 54 -1.55 15.91 10.35
C ILE A 54 -1.68 17.29 9.69
N HIS A 55 -1.92 18.36 10.45
CA HIS A 55 -1.95 19.73 9.92
C HIS A 55 -0.56 20.20 9.46
N ASN A 56 0.50 19.83 10.17
CA ASN A 56 1.88 20.06 9.74
C ASN A 56 2.19 19.38 8.39
N LEU A 57 1.76 18.12 8.23
CA LEU A 57 1.91 17.41 6.95
C LEU A 57 1.07 18.07 5.84
N LEU A 58 -0.16 18.51 6.16
CA LEU A 58 -0.99 19.25 5.19
C LEU A 58 -0.30 20.51 4.70
N ALA A 59 0.32 21.27 5.60
CA ALA A 59 1.08 22.46 5.26
C ALA A 59 2.23 22.14 4.29
N TYR A 60 2.99 21.07 4.56
CA TYR A 60 4.05 20.63 3.66
C TYR A 60 3.52 20.21 2.28
N VAL A 61 2.42 19.45 2.24
CA VAL A 61 1.76 19.06 0.98
C VAL A 61 1.25 20.27 0.19
N LYS A 62 0.67 21.28 0.87
CA LYS A 62 0.26 22.54 0.26
C LYS A 62 1.44 23.32 -0.33
N HIS A 63 2.57 23.34 0.39
CA HIS A 63 3.81 23.93 -0.13
C HIS A 63 4.30 23.24 -1.41
N LEU A 64 4.33 21.89 -1.43
CA LEU A 64 4.70 21.13 -2.64
C LEU A 64 3.82 21.46 -3.87
N LYS A 65 2.60 21.93 -3.65
CA LYS A 65 1.68 22.41 -4.69
C LYS A 65 1.83 23.90 -5.02
N GLY A 66 2.77 24.61 -4.39
CA GLY A 66 2.94 26.06 -4.52
C GLY A 66 1.88 26.89 -3.81
N GLN A 67 1.04 26.28 -2.95
CA GLN A 67 -0.06 26.93 -2.22
C GLN A 67 0.42 27.39 -0.83
N ASN A 68 1.40 28.32 -0.79
CA ASN A 68 2.07 28.70 0.44
C ASN A 68 1.16 29.40 1.46
N GLU A 69 0.18 30.20 1.00
CA GLU A 69 -0.78 30.86 1.88
C GLU A 69 -1.71 29.84 2.60
N GLU A 70 -2.14 28.80 1.88
CA GLU A 70 -2.89 27.70 2.51
C GLU A 70 -2.02 26.85 3.43
N ALA A 71 -0.74 26.72 3.11
CA ALA A 71 0.22 26.07 4.00
C ALA A 71 0.37 26.82 5.33
N LEU A 72 0.45 28.17 5.30
CA LEU A 72 0.49 28.99 6.52
C LEU A 72 -0.77 28.81 7.38
N LYS A 73 -1.97 28.76 6.76
CA LYS A 73 -3.22 28.47 7.48
C LYS A 73 -3.19 27.12 8.17
N SER A 74 -2.67 26.09 7.47
CA SER A 74 -2.54 24.75 8.06
C SER A 74 -1.55 24.71 9.23
N LEU A 75 -0.46 25.50 9.19
CA LEU A 75 0.46 25.67 10.31
C LEU A 75 -0.18 26.38 11.49
N GLN A 76 -1.04 27.38 11.23
CA GLN A 76 -1.78 28.06 12.29
C GLN A 76 -2.72 27.10 13.02
N GLU A 77 -3.46 26.25 12.29
CA GLU A 77 -4.28 25.20 12.90
C GLU A 77 -3.44 24.21 13.74
N ALA A 78 -2.24 23.85 13.24
CA ALA A 78 -1.32 23.00 14.02
C ALA A 78 -0.86 23.68 15.31
N GLU A 79 -0.50 24.95 15.27
CA GLU A 79 -0.08 25.73 16.45
C GLU A 79 -1.19 25.85 17.47
N ASP A 80 -2.44 26.15 17.02
CA ASP A 80 -3.63 26.29 17.87
C ASP A 80 -4.00 24.97 18.57
N LEU A 81 -3.79 23.83 17.90
CA LEU A 81 -4.07 22.48 18.44
C LEU A 81 -2.99 21.98 19.39
N THR A 82 -1.76 22.50 19.34
CA THR A 82 -0.62 21.93 20.09
C THR A 82 -0.86 21.96 21.60
N GLN A 83 -1.37 23.07 22.14
CA GLN A 83 -1.64 23.18 23.58
C GLN A 83 -2.80 22.29 24.04
N PRO A 84 -3.96 22.25 23.38
CA PRO A 84 -5.05 21.34 23.73
C PRO A 84 -4.69 19.86 23.67
N GLU A 85 -3.92 19.44 22.66
CA GLU A 85 -3.58 18.01 22.45
C GLU A 85 -2.39 17.56 23.31
N HIS A 86 -1.43 18.44 23.58
CA HIS A 86 -0.14 18.10 24.18
C HIS A 86 0.30 19.03 25.32
N ALA A 87 -0.59 19.39 26.23
CA ALA A 87 -0.36 20.40 27.28
C ALA A 87 1.01 20.25 28.01
N ASN A 88 1.42 19.02 28.34
CA ASN A 88 2.66 18.75 29.05
C ASN A 88 3.91 18.68 28.15
N GLN A 89 3.74 18.68 26.82
CA GLN A 89 4.80 18.53 25.82
C GLN A 89 4.72 19.58 24.73
N SER A 90 3.89 20.61 24.93
CA SER A 90 3.55 21.60 23.90
C SER A 90 4.79 22.32 23.35
N GLU A 91 5.76 22.67 24.21
CA GLU A 91 7.00 23.34 23.79
C GLU A 91 7.81 22.47 22.80
N VAL A 92 7.98 21.17 23.11
CA VAL A 92 8.74 20.24 22.26
C VAL A 92 8.02 19.99 20.95
N ARG A 93 6.70 19.74 21.01
CA ARG A 93 5.88 19.48 19.84
C ARG A 93 5.76 20.70 18.90
N SER A 94 5.73 21.92 19.47
CA SER A 94 5.73 23.16 18.69
C SER A 94 6.98 23.34 17.84
N MET A 95 8.11 22.71 18.17
CA MET A 95 9.36 22.85 17.39
C MET A 95 9.20 22.36 15.96
N VAL A 96 8.40 21.32 15.71
CA VAL A 96 8.09 20.83 14.35
C VAL A 96 7.30 21.88 13.58
N THR A 97 6.26 22.44 14.17
CA THR A 97 5.43 23.49 13.55
C THR A 97 6.26 24.74 13.26
N TRP A 98 7.06 25.20 14.23
CA TRP A 98 7.96 26.35 14.03
C TRP A 98 9.06 26.08 12.99
N GLY A 99 9.56 24.86 12.93
CA GLY A 99 10.49 24.45 11.88
C GLY A 99 9.87 24.54 10.49
N ASN A 100 8.64 24.08 10.35
CA ASN A 100 7.88 24.19 9.10
C ASN A 100 7.60 25.67 8.75
N TYR A 101 7.21 26.52 9.71
CA TYR A 101 7.05 27.96 9.49
C TYR A 101 8.35 28.62 9.01
N ALA A 102 9.49 28.32 9.67
CA ALA A 102 10.78 28.89 9.31
C ALA A 102 11.16 28.56 7.85
N TRP A 103 11.02 27.29 7.44
CA TRP A 103 11.26 26.87 6.06
C TRP A 103 10.28 27.51 5.07
N LEU A 104 8.98 27.53 5.41
CA LEU A 104 7.96 28.09 4.53
C LEU A 104 8.18 29.59 4.29
N HIS A 105 8.46 30.38 5.34
CA HIS A 105 8.79 31.79 5.21
C HIS A 105 10.08 32.02 4.42
N TYR A 106 11.10 31.19 4.62
CA TYR A 106 12.32 31.24 3.82
C TYR A 106 12.04 31.05 2.32
N HIS A 107 11.23 30.04 1.95
CA HIS A 107 10.83 29.80 0.55
C HIS A 107 9.95 30.93 -0.04
N MET A 108 9.24 31.67 0.80
CA MET A 108 8.47 32.85 0.39
C MET A 108 9.32 34.13 0.31
N GLY A 109 10.62 34.08 0.66
CA GLY A 109 11.50 35.24 0.71
C GLY A 109 11.34 36.11 1.96
N HIS A 110 10.60 35.67 2.95
CA HIS A 110 10.32 36.35 4.21
C HIS A 110 11.38 36.00 5.27
N GLN A 111 12.60 36.50 5.08
CA GLN A 111 13.76 36.12 5.91
C GLN A 111 13.62 36.54 7.38
N ALA A 112 13.00 37.71 7.65
CA ALA A 112 12.80 38.19 9.01
C ALA A 112 11.86 37.26 9.82
N GLU A 113 10.77 36.83 9.20
CA GLU A 113 9.81 35.88 9.79
C GLU A 113 10.46 34.51 9.98
N ALA A 114 11.24 34.03 9.01
CA ALA A 114 11.98 32.78 9.14
C ALA A 114 12.94 32.80 10.36
N GLN A 115 13.65 33.93 10.57
CA GLN A 115 14.54 34.09 11.73
C GLN A 115 13.78 34.11 13.05
N ILE A 116 12.56 34.70 13.13
CA ILE A 116 11.72 34.69 14.33
C ILE A 116 11.43 33.24 14.76
N TYR A 117 11.03 32.38 13.82
CA TYR A 117 10.73 30.96 14.14
C TYR A 117 12.00 30.16 14.47
N LEU A 118 13.12 30.42 13.82
CA LEU A 118 14.42 29.87 14.19
C LEU A 118 14.79 30.23 15.64
N ASP A 119 14.57 31.47 16.05
CA ASP A 119 14.85 31.91 17.42
C ASP A 119 13.92 31.25 18.44
N LYS A 120 12.64 31.02 18.10
CA LYS A 120 11.72 30.22 18.95
C LYS A 120 12.30 28.80 19.18
N VAL A 121 12.69 28.10 18.10
CA VAL A 121 13.27 26.74 18.21
C VAL A 121 14.55 26.75 19.04
N LYS A 122 15.48 27.68 18.74
CA LYS A 122 16.75 27.83 19.49
C LYS A 122 16.52 28.06 20.99
N ASN A 123 15.52 28.87 21.35
CA ASN A 123 15.21 29.16 22.74
C ASN A 123 14.72 27.89 23.48
N ILE A 124 13.91 27.04 22.85
CA ILE A 124 13.49 25.76 23.44
C ILE A 124 14.67 24.80 23.55
N CYS A 125 15.49 24.65 22.54
CA CYS A 125 16.70 23.83 22.61
C CYS A 125 17.58 24.26 23.77
N ARG A 126 17.83 25.57 23.92
CA ARG A 126 18.64 26.11 25.01
C ARG A 126 18.01 25.87 26.40
N LYS A 127 16.68 26.01 26.51
CA LYS A 127 15.92 25.78 27.74
C LYS A 127 15.99 24.33 28.21
N LEU A 128 15.86 23.38 27.27
CA LEU A 128 15.71 21.96 27.61
C LEU A 128 17.04 21.17 27.59
N THR A 129 18.01 21.57 26.76
CA THR A 129 19.27 20.82 26.59
C THR A 129 20.52 21.61 26.94
N ASN A 130 20.41 22.88 27.34
CA ASN A 130 21.53 23.82 27.49
C ASN A 130 22.40 23.98 26.23
N SER A 131 21.88 23.59 25.05
CA SER A 131 22.57 23.69 23.77
C SER A 131 22.13 24.94 23.01
N SER A 132 23.04 25.54 22.27
CA SER A 132 22.75 26.61 21.30
C SER A 132 22.35 26.09 19.90
N SER A 133 22.18 24.78 19.75
CA SER A 133 21.75 24.11 18.52
C SER A 133 20.31 24.43 18.15
N TYR A 134 19.95 24.23 16.88
CA TYR A 134 18.57 24.26 16.38
C TYR A 134 17.96 22.84 16.32
N ARG A 135 18.66 21.82 16.83
CA ARG A 135 18.28 20.42 16.80
C ARG A 135 18.19 19.85 18.21
N MET A 136 17.14 19.13 18.48
CA MET A 136 16.96 18.35 19.69
C MET A 136 16.58 16.91 19.34
N GLU A 137 17.26 15.96 19.99
CA GLU A 137 16.91 14.53 19.89
C GLU A 137 16.08 14.15 21.11
N CYS A 138 14.88 13.66 20.87
CA CYS A 138 14.00 13.15 21.92
C CYS A 138 12.93 12.23 21.31
N PRO A 139 12.30 11.33 22.11
CA PRO A 139 11.32 10.38 21.64
C PRO A 139 10.12 11.03 20.95
N GLN A 140 9.71 12.22 21.35
CA GLN A 140 8.61 12.96 20.76
C GLN A 140 8.92 13.37 19.33
N MET A 141 10.17 13.81 19.07
CA MET A 141 10.63 14.16 17.71
C MET A 141 10.72 12.93 16.79
N ASP A 142 11.21 11.81 17.34
CA ASP A 142 11.24 10.54 16.59
C ASP A 142 9.81 10.06 16.26
N CYS A 143 8.88 10.20 17.19
CA CYS A 143 7.47 9.88 16.97
C CYS A 143 6.84 10.77 15.88
N GLU A 144 7.07 12.09 15.90
CA GLU A 144 6.56 13.03 14.88
C GLU A 144 7.09 12.69 13.50
N GLU A 145 8.40 12.42 13.37
CA GLU A 145 9.01 11.98 12.12
C GLU A 145 8.43 10.63 11.66
N GLY A 146 8.29 9.67 12.57
CA GLY A 146 7.68 8.36 12.30
C GLY A 146 6.26 8.49 11.74
N TRP A 147 5.42 9.35 12.32
CA TRP A 147 4.07 9.61 11.82
C TRP A 147 4.09 10.28 10.44
N ALA A 148 4.92 11.28 10.21
CA ALA A 148 5.04 11.94 8.90
C ALA A 148 5.43 10.94 7.81
N LEU A 149 6.47 10.13 8.05
CA LEU A 149 6.92 9.06 7.16
C LEU A 149 5.81 8.03 6.89
N LEU A 150 5.12 7.57 7.94
CA LEU A 150 4.03 6.58 7.82
C LEU A 150 2.87 7.09 6.95
N LYS A 151 2.55 8.37 7.01
CA LYS A 151 1.48 8.99 6.21
C LYS A 151 1.87 9.17 4.74
N CYS A 152 3.16 9.38 4.46
CA CYS A 152 3.66 9.58 3.09
C CYS A 152 3.71 8.31 2.23
N GLY A 153 3.46 7.11 2.79
CA GLY A 153 3.26 5.90 2.00
C GLY A 153 4.39 4.87 2.08
N GLY A 154 4.25 3.78 1.32
CA GLY A 154 5.03 2.55 1.44
C GLY A 154 6.54 2.70 1.37
N LYS A 155 7.05 3.60 0.51
CA LYS A 155 8.49 3.87 0.36
C LYS A 155 9.15 4.41 1.64
N ASN A 156 8.36 4.93 2.58
CA ASN A 156 8.81 5.50 3.84
C ASN A 156 8.62 4.57 5.05
N TYR A 157 7.96 3.40 4.91
CA TYR A 157 7.56 2.59 6.06
C TYR A 157 8.73 2.03 6.87
N GLU A 158 9.81 1.57 6.24
CA GLU A 158 10.98 1.06 6.97
C GLU A 158 11.61 2.17 7.83
N ARG A 159 11.72 3.38 7.30
CA ARG A 159 12.22 4.54 8.05
C ARG A 159 11.26 4.94 9.19
N ALA A 160 9.96 4.93 8.93
CA ALA A 160 8.95 5.17 9.97
C ALA A 160 9.07 4.16 11.12
N LYS A 161 9.29 2.87 10.80
CA LYS A 161 9.50 1.81 11.78
C LYS A 161 10.67 2.13 12.70
N VAL A 162 11.82 2.49 12.12
CA VAL A 162 13.04 2.87 12.88
C VAL A 162 12.79 4.07 13.80
N CYS A 163 12.02 5.06 13.37
CA CYS A 163 11.68 6.21 14.21
C CYS A 163 10.86 5.80 15.44
N PHE A 164 9.82 4.97 15.26
CA PHE A 164 9.03 4.46 16.39
C PHE A 164 9.82 3.51 17.30
N GLU A 165 10.74 2.70 16.75
CA GLU A 165 11.65 1.86 17.55
C GLU A 165 12.50 2.71 18.49
N LYS A 166 13.16 3.76 17.98
CA LYS A 166 13.93 4.71 18.82
C LYS A 166 13.08 5.35 19.92
N ALA A 167 11.85 5.76 19.59
CA ALA A 167 10.96 6.33 20.59
C ALA A 167 10.60 5.32 21.70
N LEU A 168 10.33 4.06 21.33
CA LEU A 168 10.02 2.97 22.25
C LEU A 168 11.22 2.46 23.05
N GLU A 169 12.45 2.65 22.60
CA GLU A 169 13.65 2.37 23.40
C GLU A 169 13.72 3.24 24.66
N VAL A 170 13.18 4.47 24.60
CA VAL A 170 13.16 5.42 25.70
C VAL A 170 11.90 5.27 26.58
N ASP A 171 10.73 5.05 25.95
CA ASP A 171 9.45 4.89 26.66
C ASP A 171 8.66 3.70 26.07
N PRO A 172 8.96 2.45 26.50
CA PRO A 172 8.41 1.23 25.94
C PRO A 172 6.89 1.05 26.11
N GLU A 173 6.29 1.72 27.10
CA GLU A 173 4.86 1.61 27.39
C GLU A 173 4.06 2.82 26.91
N ASN A 174 4.64 3.68 26.11
CA ASN A 174 3.95 4.82 25.53
C ASN A 174 2.87 4.39 24.54
N PRO A 175 1.59 4.69 24.76
CA PRO A 175 0.51 4.23 23.90
C PRO A 175 0.54 4.85 22.51
N GLU A 176 1.04 6.09 22.36
CA GLU A 176 1.17 6.74 21.05
C GLU A 176 2.27 6.09 20.19
N PHE A 177 3.47 5.88 20.79
CA PHE A 177 4.60 5.25 20.09
C PHE A 177 4.28 3.81 19.70
N SER A 178 3.69 3.05 20.63
CA SER A 178 3.24 1.68 20.37
C SER A 178 2.16 1.61 19.29
N THR A 179 1.23 2.57 19.25
CA THR A 179 0.21 2.67 18.20
C THR A 179 0.83 2.90 16.83
N GLY A 180 1.74 3.88 16.70
CA GLY A 180 2.45 4.18 15.45
C GLY A 180 3.27 2.99 14.96
N TYR A 181 4.01 2.36 15.88
CA TYR A 181 4.81 1.17 15.60
C TYR A 181 3.94 0.00 15.09
N ALA A 182 2.84 -0.29 15.77
CA ALA A 182 1.95 -1.38 15.38
C ALA A 182 1.33 -1.16 13.99
N ILE A 183 0.96 0.09 13.65
CA ILE A 183 0.43 0.41 12.32
C ILE A 183 1.50 0.20 11.24
N VAL A 184 2.72 0.66 11.45
CA VAL A 184 3.77 0.51 10.43
C VAL A 184 4.19 -0.95 10.27
N VAL A 185 4.29 -1.72 11.36
CA VAL A 185 4.57 -3.17 11.31
C VAL A 185 3.47 -3.91 10.56
N TYR A 186 2.19 -3.61 10.83
CA TYR A 186 1.07 -4.19 10.10
C TYR A 186 1.11 -3.87 8.59
N ARG A 187 1.53 -2.66 8.24
CA ARG A 187 1.65 -2.27 6.83
C ARG A 187 2.81 -2.98 6.13
N LEU A 188 3.96 -3.07 6.79
CA LEU A 188 5.14 -3.80 6.28
C LEU A 188 4.86 -5.30 6.14
N ASP A 189 4.16 -5.90 7.08
CA ASP A 189 3.75 -7.31 7.01
C ASP A 189 2.86 -7.60 5.78
N GLY A 190 2.02 -6.64 5.38
CA GLY A 190 1.22 -6.73 4.16
C GLY A 190 2.02 -6.58 2.86
N PHE A 191 3.18 -5.90 2.90
CA PHE A 191 4.09 -5.73 1.76
C PHE A 191 5.13 -6.84 1.69
N ASN A 192 5.75 -7.17 2.83
CA ASN A 192 6.80 -8.18 2.93
C ASN A 192 6.17 -9.52 3.34
N LYS A 193 5.57 -10.24 2.42
CA LYS A 193 5.12 -11.62 2.65
C LYS A 193 6.33 -12.57 2.78
N ALA A 194 7.20 -12.28 3.75
CA ALA A 194 8.29 -13.16 4.15
C ALA A 194 7.75 -14.39 4.89
N PRO A 195 8.42 -15.53 4.83
CA PRO A 195 7.88 -16.79 5.35
C PRO A 195 7.70 -16.75 6.87
N GLU A 196 6.62 -17.37 7.32
CA GLU A 196 6.23 -17.90 8.65
C GLU A 196 6.58 -17.11 9.95
N SER A 197 7.69 -16.38 10.06
CA SER A 197 8.08 -15.67 11.30
C SER A 197 7.53 -14.26 11.45
N SER A 198 7.17 -13.59 10.36
CA SER A 198 6.71 -12.19 10.38
C SER A 198 5.27 -12.04 10.91
N GLY A 199 4.41 -13.03 10.67
CA GLY A 199 3.00 -13.00 11.05
C GLY A 199 2.76 -12.97 12.55
N GLU A 200 3.51 -13.73 13.32
CA GLU A 200 3.42 -13.79 14.78
C GLU A 200 3.96 -12.51 15.43
N PHE A 201 5.06 -11.98 14.91
CA PHE A 201 5.62 -10.71 15.39
C PHE A 201 4.62 -9.55 15.22
N CYS A 202 4.01 -9.41 14.05
CA CYS A 202 2.98 -8.40 13.79
C CYS A 202 1.78 -8.57 14.73
N LEU A 203 1.31 -9.81 14.94
CA LEU A 203 0.21 -10.11 15.85
C LEU A 203 0.51 -9.66 17.28
N ASN A 204 1.69 -10.03 17.80
CA ASN A 204 2.11 -9.66 19.15
C ASN A 204 2.25 -8.15 19.32
N THR A 205 2.79 -7.45 18.31
CA THR A 205 2.89 -5.99 18.30
C THR A 205 1.52 -5.32 18.36
N LEU A 206 0.54 -5.81 17.59
CA LEU A 206 -0.84 -5.30 17.63
C LEU A 206 -1.52 -5.60 18.98
N LYS A 207 -1.34 -6.79 19.54
CA LYS A 207 -1.87 -7.13 20.89
C LYS A 207 -1.32 -6.19 21.95
N GLN A 208 -0.02 -5.89 21.92
CA GLN A 208 0.58 -4.92 22.84
C GLN A 208 -0.01 -3.51 22.65
N ALA A 209 -0.16 -3.04 21.43
CA ALA A 209 -0.74 -1.73 21.17
C ALA A 209 -2.19 -1.62 21.66
N VAL A 210 -3.00 -2.68 21.50
CA VAL A 210 -4.37 -2.74 22.07
C VAL A 210 -4.34 -2.72 23.59
N ARG A 211 -3.40 -3.42 24.23
CA ARG A 211 -3.23 -3.41 25.70
C ARG A 211 -2.93 -2.00 26.23
N LEU A 212 -2.03 -1.28 25.54
CA LEU A 212 -1.60 0.07 25.94
C LEU A 212 -2.63 1.15 25.59
N ASN A 213 -3.43 0.92 24.52
CA ASN A 213 -4.45 1.85 24.05
C ASN A 213 -5.78 1.13 23.77
N PRO A 214 -6.49 0.64 24.82
CA PRO A 214 -7.68 -0.22 24.67
C PRO A 214 -8.89 0.49 24.06
N ASN A 215 -8.90 1.81 24.02
CA ASN A 215 -9.99 2.59 23.42
C ASN A 215 -9.76 2.91 21.94
N ASN A 216 -8.61 2.54 21.36
CA ASN A 216 -8.31 2.80 19.96
C ASN A 216 -9.01 1.77 19.05
N ALA A 217 -10.16 2.14 18.53
CA ALA A 217 -10.98 1.30 17.65
C ALA A 217 -10.25 0.93 16.33
N TYR A 218 -9.38 1.82 15.84
CA TYR A 218 -8.61 1.57 14.62
C TYR A 218 -7.62 0.42 14.80
N ILE A 219 -6.85 0.42 15.89
CA ILE A 219 -5.90 -0.67 16.18
C ILE A 219 -6.63 -1.99 16.44
N LYS A 220 -7.79 -1.97 17.14
CA LYS A 220 -8.62 -3.17 17.30
C LYS A 220 -9.05 -3.75 15.94
N ALA A 221 -9.46 -2.89 15.00
CA ALA A 221 -9.83 -3.34 13.66
C ALA A 221 -8.65 -3.97 12.90
N LEU A 222 -7.43 -3.43 13.04
CA LEU A 222 -6.23 -4.02 12.46
C LEU A 222 -5.88 -5.37 13.13
N LEU A 223 -6.00 -5.47 14.46
CA LEU A 223 -5.80 -6.72 15.19
C LEU A 223 -6.80 -7.78 14.74
N GLY A 224 -8.08 -7.43 14.58
CA GLY A 224 -9.11 -8.33 14.05
C GLY A 224 -8.76 -8.90 12.68
N LEU A 225 -8.27 -8.06 11.77
CA LEU A 225 -7.79 -8.52 10.45
C LEU A 225 -6.56 -9.41 10.54
N LYS A 226 -5.62 -9.10 11.43
CA LYS A 226 -4.41 -9.92 11.58
C LYS A 226 -4.71 -11.28 12.20
N LEU A 227 -5.65 -11.34 13.16
CA LEU A 227 -6.15 -12.60 13.71
C LEU A 227 -6.81 -13.47 12.63
N GLN A 228 -7.56 -12.86 11.70
CA GLN A 228 -8.10 -13.58 10.54
C GLN A 228 -7.00 -14.12 9.61
N ASP A 229 -5.88 -13.40 9.45
CA ASP A 229 -4.75 -13.84 8.62
C ASP A 229 -4.01 -15.07 9.21
N VAL A 230 -4.16 -15.31 10.53
CA VAL A 230 -3.55 -16.46 11.25
C VAL A 230 -4.59 -17.49 11.71
N ASP A 231 -5.70 -17.60 10.98
CA ASP A 231 -6.79 -18.56 11.20
C ASP A 231 -7.49 -18.47 12.57
N GLN A 232 -7.39 -17.31 13.26
CA GLN A 232 -8.08 -17.01 14.52
C GLN A 232 -9.28 -16.09 14.29
N GLU A 233 -10.10 -16.39 13.29
CA GLU A 233 -11.20 -15.54 12.81
C GLU A 233 -12.23 -15.21 13.89
N ALA A 234 -12.60 -16.20 14.75
CA ALA A 234 -13.58 -15.99 15.80
C ALA A 234 -13.12 -15.00 16.89
N GLU A 235 -11.82 -14.99 17.22
CA GLU A 235 -11.23 -13.97 18.10
C GLU A 235 -11.17 -12.62 17.38
N GLY A 236 -10.77 -12.63 16.12
CA GLY A 236 -10.70 -11.42 15.29
C GLY A 236 -12.04 -10.71 15.17
N GLU A 237 -13.14 -11.48 15.03
CA GLU A 237 -14.49 -10.92 14.94
C GLU A 237 -14.90 -10.14 16.19
N LYS A 238 -14.54 -10.63 17.40
CA LYS A 238 -14.82 -9.90 18.65
C LYS A 238 -14.16 -8.52 18.66
N TYR A 239 -12.90 -8.41 18.20
CA TYR A 239 -12.23 -7.11 18.12
C TYR A 239 -12.85 -6.20 17.06
N ILE A 240 -13.35 -6.76 15.95
CA ILE A 240 -14.11 -5.99 14.93
C ILE A 240 -15.41 -5.47 15.51
N GLU A 241 -16.16 -6.29 16.23
CA GLU A 241 -17.42 -5.90 16.89
C GLU A 241 -17.20 -4.83 17.96
N GLU A 242 -16.18 -5.00 18.82
CA GLU A 242 -15.78 -3.98 19.78
C GLU A 242 -15.42 -2.66 19.11
N ALA A 243 -14.66 -2.71 18.00
CA ALA A 243 -14.30 -1.51 17.25
C ALA A 243 -15.54 -0.81 16.65
N LEU A 244 -16.50 -1.57 16.13
CA LEU A 244 -17.74 -1.05 15.55
C LEU A 244 -18.66 -0.38 16.61
N THR A 245 -18.61 -0.84 17.87
CA THR A 245 -19.40 -0.23 18.97
C THR A 245 -18.78 1.06 19.46
N SER A 246 -17.49 1.30 19.22
CA SER A 246 -16.81 2.54 19.60
C SER A 246 -17.34 3.73 18.78
N ALA A 247 -17.53 4.87 19.45
CA ALA A 247 -18.04 6.10 18.81
C ALA A 247 -17.00 6.80 17.92
N SER A 248 -15.70 6.56 18.16
CA SER A 248 -14.60 7.25 17.49
C SER A 248 -14.21 6.62 16.17
N SER A 249 -13.75 7.42 15.22
CA SER A 249 -13.15 6.99 13.92
C SER A 249 -13.99 6.03 13.09
N LYS A 250 -15.31 6.16 13.08
CA LYS A 250 -16.26 5.23 12.43
C LYS A 250 -15.88 4.88 10.99
N THR A 251 -15.52 5.87 10.18
CA THR A 251 -15.17 5.66 8.77
C THR A 251 -13.98 4.72 8.59
N TYR A 252 -12.94 4.89 9.42
CA TYR A 252 -11.76 4.02 9.38
C TYR A 252 -12.08 2.61 9.88
N VAL A 253 -12.89 2.48 10.92
CA VAL A 253 -13.34 1.18 11.42
C VAL A 253 -14.19 0.47 10.37
N TYR A 254 -15.17 1.15 9.76
CA TYR A 254 -16.01 0.58 8.69
C TYR A 254 -15.18 0.05 7.52
N ARG A 255 -14.12 0.77 7.12
CA ARG A 255 -13.18 0.36 6.07
C ARG A 255 -12.56 -1.02 6.33
N TYR A 256 -12.04 -1.24 7.54
CA TYR A 256 -11.35 -2.48 7.90
C TYR A 256 -12.33 -3.60 8.29
N ALA A 257 -13.43 -3.29 8.94
CA ALA A 257 -14.51 -4.23 9.21
C ALA A 257 -15.14 -4.76 7.91
N ALA A 258 -15.36 -3.90 6.91
CA ALA A 258 -15.80 -4.32 5.59
C ALA A 258 -14.83 -5.31 4.92
N LYS A 259 -13.51 -5.06 5.04
CA LYS A 259 -12.47 -5.98 4.55
C LYS A 259 -12.54 -7.33 5.28
N PHE A 260 -12.74 -7.32 6.60
CA PHE A 260 -12.86 -8.52 7.42
C PHE A 260 -14.08 -9.36 7.00
N TYR A 261 -15.28 -8.75 6.96
CA TYR A 261 -16.50 -9.46 6.58
C TYR A 261 -16.50 -9.94 5.12
N ARG A 262 -15.86 -9.18 4.20
CA ARG A 262 -15.68 -9.64 2.81
C ARG A 262 -14.81 -10.91 2.76
N ARG A 263 -13.74 -10.99 3.52
CA ARG A 263 -12.87 -12.18 3.59
C ARG A 263 -13.57 -13.35 4.25
N LYS A 264 -14.38 -13.09 5.26
CA LYS A 264 -15.22 -14.09 5.94
C LYS A 264 -16.35 -14.63 5.03
N GLY A 265 -16.66 -13.94 3.92
CA GLY A 265 -17.77 -14.29 3.02
C GLY A 265 -19.12 -13.70 3.40
N VAL A 266 -19.20 -12.85 4.44
CA VAL A 266 -20.41 -12.12 4.84
C VAL A 266 -20.53 -10.85 3.99
N LEU A 267 -20.86 -11.04 2.70
CA LEU A 267 -20.71 -10.02 1.67
C LEU A 267 -21.70 -8.86 1.81
N ASP A 268 -22.92 -9.11 2.30
CA ASP A 268 -23.93 -8.09 2.49
C ASP A 268 -23.51 -7.10 3.60
N GLU A 269 -22.97 -7.60 4.70
CA GLU A 269 -22.43 -6.76 5.79
C GLU A 269 -21.20 -5.98 5.32
N ALA A 270 -20.28 -6.63 4.59
CA ALA A 270 -19.12 -5.97 4.00
C ALA A 270 -19.53 -4.79 3.09
N LEU A 271 -20.56 -5.01 2.25
CA LEU A 271 -21.06 -3.97 1.35
C LEU A 271 -21.78 -2.85 2.11
N ARG A 272 -22.56 -3.19 3.16
CA ARG A 272 -23.24 -2.22 4.02
C ARG A 272 -22.21 -1.28 4.68
N LEU A 273 -21.17 -1.84 5.29
CA LEU A 273 -20.11 -1.08 5.95
C LEU A 273 -19.29 -0.23 4.96
N SER A 274 -18.96 -0.78 3.80
CA SER A 274 -18.28 -0.03 2.72
C SER A 274 -19.10 1.18 2.27
N LYS A 275 -20.41 1.04 2.10
CA LYS A 275 -21.31 2.14 1.73
C LYS A 275 -21.42 3.19 2.83
N LEU A 276 -21.44 2.79 4.10
CA LEU A 276 -21.41 3.73 5.23
C LEU A 276 -20.12 4.54 5.23
N ALA A 277 -18.98 3.89 5.02
CA ALA A 277 -17.69 4.60 4.92
C ALA A 277 -17.65 5.56 3.72
N LEU A 278 -18.15 5.16 2.54
CA LEU A 278 -18.22 6.01 1.35
C LEU A 278 -19.16 7.20 1.50
N LYS A 279 -20.21 7.09 2.32
CA LYS A 279 -21.11 8.23 2.57
C LYS A 279 -20.35 9.39 3.23
N GLU A 280 -19.43 9.09 4.12
CA GLU A 280 -18.60 10.09 4.80
C GLU A 280 -17.40 10.55 3.93
N THR A 281 -16.78 9.63 3.18
CA THR A 281 -15.59 9.88 2.37
C THR A 281 -15.79 9.48 0.91
N PRO A 282 -16.63 10.19 0.13
CA PRO A 282 -16.98 9.83 -1.25
C PRO A 282 -15.81 9.98 -2.23
N SER A 283 -14.75 10.70 -1.87
CA SER A 283 -13.53 10.89 -2.69
C SER A 283 -12.43 9.85 -2.39
N SER A 284 -12.70 8.84 -1.59
CA SER A 284 -11.71 7.84 -1.23
C SER A 284 -11.53 6.78 -2.32
N ALA A 285 -10.45 6.86 -3.09
CA ALA A 285 -10.09 5.84 -4.10
C ALA A 285 -10.01 4.44 -3.50
N PHE A 286 -9.46 4.32 -2.28
CA PHE A 286 -9.37 3.06 -1.57
C PHE A 286 -10.75 2.46 -1.26
N LEU A 287 -11.70 3.26 -0.77
CA LEU A 287 -13.04 2.78 -0.44
C LEU A 287 -13.84 2.39 -1.68
N HIS A 288 -13.70 3.13 -2.77
CA HIS A 288 -14.26 2.73 -4.05
C HIS A 288 -13.70 1.38 -4.50
N HIS A 289 -12.39 1.18 -4.43
CA HIS A 289 -11.78 -0.11 -4.74
C HIS A 289 -12.30 -1.24 -3.82
N GLN A 290 -12.39 -1.03 -2.50
CA GLN A 290 -12.91 -2.04 -1.57
C GLN A 290 -14.38 -2.38 -1.84
N THR A 291 -15.22 -1.39 -2.17
CA THR A 291 -16.63 -1.62 -2.55
C THR A 291 -16.73 -2.41 -3.85
N GLY A 292 -15.92 -2.08 -4.85
CA GLY A 292 -15.79 -2.85 -6.08
C GLY A 292 -15.38 -4.31 -5.81
N LEU A 293 -14.46 -4.54 -4.87
CA LEU A 293 -14.07 -5.89 -4.45
C LEU A 293 -15.21 -6.65 -3.74
N CYS A 294 -16.08 -5.97 -2.98
CA CYS A 294 -17.26 -6.62 -2.41
C CYS A 294 -18.21 -7.13 -3.52
N TYR A 295 -18.49 -6.32 -4.52
CA TYR A 295 -19.30 -6.72 -5.68
C TYR A 295 -18.63 -7.85 -6.48
N LYS A 296 -17.30 -7.76 -6.72
CA LYS A 296 -16.53 -8.83 -7.36
C LYS A 296 -16.61 -10.14 -6.57
N SER A 297 -16.56 -10.09 -5.24
CA SER A 297 -16.69 -11.28 -4.39
C SER A 297 -18.08 -11.91 -4.50
N GLN A 298 -19.16 -11.12 -4.60
CA GLN A 298 -20.51 -11.64 -4.86
C GLN A 298 -20.59 -12.39 -6.22
N ILE A 299 -19.97 -11.85 -7.27
CA ILE A 299 -19.90 -12.53 -8.58
C ILE A 299 -19.14 -13.86 -8.46
N ILE A 300 -18.01 -13.86 -7.75
CA ILE A 300 -17.20 -15.07 -7.54
C ILE A 300 -18.00 -16.13 -6.78
N GLU A 301 -18.74 -15.75 -5.74
CA GLU A 301 -19.57 -16.68 -4.96
C GLU A 301 -20.69 -17.28 -5.82
N ILE A 302 -21.41 -16.49 -6.61
CA ILE A 302 -22.42 -17.00 -7.55
C ILE A 302 -21.79 -17.99 -8.53
N LYS A 303 -20.62 -17.66 -9.10
CA LYS A 303 -19.91 -18.55 -10.04
C LYS A 303 -19.42 -19.84 -9.38
N LYS A 304 -18.99 -19.79 -8.13
CA LYS A 304 -18.57 -20.96 -7.35
C LYS A 304 -19.73 -21.94 -7.12
N VAL A 305 -20.88 -21.44 -6.67
CA VAL A 305 -22.08 -22.23 -6.44
C VAL A 305 -22.63 -22.83 -7.75
N THR A 306 -22.52 -22.11 -8.86
CA THR A 306 -23.03 -22.54 -10.17
C THR A 306 -21.99 -23.30 -11.02
N ASN A 307 -20.84 -23.69 -10.46
CA ASN A 307 -19.72 -24.30 -11.19
C ASN A 307 -19.34 -23.51 -12.45
N CYS A 308 -19.28 -22.20 -12.35
CA CYS A 308 -18.99 -21.26 -13.46
C CYS A 308 -20.01 -21.32 -14.63
N GLN A 309 -21.21 -21.81 -14.41
CA GLN A 309 -22.30 -21.89 -15.39
C GLN A 309 -23.58 -21.24 -14.88
N PRO A 310 -23.57 -19.94 -14.57
CA PRO A 310 -24.75 -19.26 -14.05
C PRO A 310 -25.88 -19.23 -15.10
N LYS A 311 -27.12 -19.54 -14.68
CA LYS A 311 -28.32 -19.55 -15.51
C LYS A 311 -29.45 -18.84 -14.79
N GLY A 312 -30.48 -18.43 -15.54
CA GLY A 312 -31.67 -17.79 -14.97
C GLY A 312 -31.31 -16.62 -14.06
N GLN A 313 -31.83 -16.64 -12.84
CA GLN A 313 -31.67 -15.57 -11.85
C GLN A 313 -30.20 -15.28 -11.50
N ASP A 314 -29.33 -16.30 -11.43
CA ASP A 314 -27.92 -16.13 -11.13
C ASP A 314 -27.19 -15.32 -12.22
N LYS A 315 -27.55 -15.58 -13.49
CA LYS A 315 -27.00 -14.81 -14.61
C LYS A 315 -27.50 -13.36 -14.58
N GLU A 316 -28.77 -13.14 -14.28
CA GLU A 316 -29.35 -11.81 -14.12
C GLU A 316 -28.71 -11.05 -12.96
N ASN A 317 -28.45 -11.71 -11.84
CA ASN A 317 -27.76 -11.13 -10.69
C ASN A 317 -26.34 -10.70 -11.08
N ILE A 318 -25.57 -11.54 -11.77
CA ILE A 318 -24.23 -11.16 -12.26
C ILE A 318 -24.32 -9.96 -13.20
N ASN A 319 -25.23 -9.95 -14.16
CA ASN A 319 -25.44 -8.85 -15.09
C ASN A 319 -25.77 -7.52 -14.40
N ARG A 320 -26.45 -7.58 -13.25
CA ARG A 320 -26.76 -6.40 -12.42
C ARG A 320 -25.55 -5.94 -11.59
N ILE A 321 -24.73 -6.87 -11.07
CA ILE A 321 -23.62 -6.56 -10.16
C ILE A 321 -22.39 -6.08 -10.92
N VAL A 322 -22.09 -6.64 -12.10
CA VAL A 322 -20.89 -6.29 -12.89
C VAL A 322 -20.79 -4.79 -13.18
N PRO A 323 -21.83 -4.08 -13.66
CA PRO A 323 -21.77 -2.63 -13.88
C PRO A 323 -21.48 -1.84 -12.60
N LEU A 324 -22.00 -2.28 -11.44
CA LEU A 324 -21.74 -1.63 -10.16
C LEU A 324 -20.26 -1.77 -9.74
N ALA A 325 -19.68 -2.96 -9.94
CA ALA A 325 -18.27 -3.17 -9.69
C ALA A 325 -17.40 -2.30 -10.60
N ILE A 326 -17.72 -2.24 -11.90
CA ILE A 326 -17.02 -1.39 -12.88
C ILE A 326 -17.08 0.06 -12.45
N GLN A 327 -18.26 0.60 -12.14
CA GLN A 327 -18.43 1.98 -11.70
C GLN A 327 -17.52 2.33 -10.52
N HIS A 328 -17.44 1.47 -9.51
CA HIS A 328 -16.60 1.70 -8.35
C HIS A 328 -15.10 1.61 -8.69
N PHE A 329 -14.69 0.67 -9.54
CA PHE A 329 -13.28 0.60 -9.95
C PHE A 329 -12.90 1.77 -10.87
N GLU A 330 -13.77 2.24 -11.76
CA GLU A 330 -13.57 3.46 -12.56
C GLU A 330 -13.37 4.69 -11.68
N GLN A 331 -14.22 4.86 -10.64
CA GLN A 331 -14.04 5.93 -9.66
C GLN A 331 -12.70 5.81 -8.92
N ALA A 332 -12.31 4.59 -8.53
CA ALA A 332 -11.03 4.39 -7.85
C ALA A 332 -9.83 4.82 -8.71
N VAL A 333 -9.80 4.45 -9.99
CA VAL A 333 -8.69 4.82 -10.90
C VAL A 333 -8.76 6.28 -11.35
N GLN A 334 -9.93 6.89 -11.35
CA GLN A 334 -10.10 8.33 -11.60
C GLN A 334 -9.55 9.17 -10.43
N LEU A 335 -9.88 8.78 -9.19
CA LEU A 335 -9.42 9.46 -7.98
C LEU A 335 -7.94 9.24 -7.70
N LYS A 336 -7.41 8.05 -8.03
CA LYS A 336 -5.99 7.71 -7.92
C LYS A 336 -5.49 7.04 -9.19
N PRO A 337 -4.97 7.82 -10.16
CA PRO A 337 -4.46 7.30 -11.44
C PRO A 337 -3.27 6.34 -11.33
N THR A 338 -2.59 6.27 -10.18
CA THR A 338 -1.48 5.36 -9.88
C THR A 338 -1.92 4.10 -9.13
N PHE A 339 -3.24 3.79 -9.09
CA PHE A 339 -3.75 2.67 -8.29
C PHE A 339 -3.80 1.36 -9.10
N GLU A 340 -2.68 0.66 -9.21
CA GLU A 340 -2.46 -0.52 -10.05
C GLU A 340 -3.45 -1.66 -9.73
N PHE A 341 -3.71 -1.94 -8.45
CA PHE A 341 -4.70 -2.96 -8.04
C PHE A 341 -6.11 -2.67 -8.53
N ALA A 342 -6.48 -1.39 -8.57
CA ALA A 342 -7.80 -0.99 -9.07
C ALA A 342 -7.89 -1.18 -10.58
N TYR A 343 -6.84 -0.86 -11.34
CA TYR A 343 -6.79 -1.13 -12.79
C TYR A 343 -6.89 -2.62 -13.10
N THR A 344 -6.16 -3.46 -12.39
CA THR A 344 -6.22 -4.92 -12.58
C THR A 344 -7.64 -5.45 -12.31
N SER A 345 -8.27 -4.98 -11.24
CA SER A 345 -9.64 -5.36 -10.90
C SER A 345 -10.66 -4.84 -11.92
N LEU A 346 -10.46 -3.62 -12.44
CA LEU A 346 -11.29 -3.02 -13.48
C LEU A 346 -11.22 -3.84 -14.78
N ALA A 347 -10.01 -4.20 -15.20
CA ALA A 347 -9.80 -5.01 -16.39
C ALA A 347 -10.52 -6.36 -16.29
N GLU A 348 -10.47 -7.02 -15.14
CA GLU A 348 -11.21 -8.27 -14.90
C GLU A 348 -12.73 -8.05 -14.98
N MET A 349 -13.25 -6.92 -14.49
CA MET A 349 -14.68 -6.65 -14.56
C MET A 349 -15.14 -6.26 -15.98
N TYR A 350 -14.33 -5.59 -16.77
CA TYR A 350 -14.60 -5.41 -18.19
C TYR A 350 -14.63 -6.75 -18.93
N ALA A 351 -13.72 -7.68 -18.59
CA ALA A 351 -13.74 -9.03 -19.15
C ALA A 351 -15.03 -9.79 -18.79
N GLU A 352 -15.50 -9.66 -17.54
CA GLU A 352 -16.77 -10.23 -17.08
C GLU A 352 -17.98 -9.62 -17.79
N ALA A 353 -17.93 -8.34 -18.13
CA ALA A 353 -18.94 -7.66 -18.93
C ALA A 353 -18.92 -8.05 -20.42
N GLY A 354 -17.91 -8.79 -20.87
CA GLY A 354 -17.70 -9.13 -22.28
C GLY A 354 -16.99 -8.03 -23.09
N ASP A 355 -16.59 -6.92 -22.48
CA ASP A 355 -15.84 -5.85 -23.14
C ASP A 355 -14.33 -6.19 -23.13
N HIS A 356 -13.98 -7.17 -23.96
CA HIS A 356 -12.62 -7.71 -24.02
C HIS A 356 -11.61 -6.67 -24.51
N LYS A 357 -12.03 -5.68 -25.31
CA LYS A 357 -11.15 -4.60 -25.77
C LYS A 357 -10.77 -3.69 -24.61
N LYS A 358 -11.74 -3.17 -23.85
CA LYS A 358 -11.43 -2.34 -22.69
C LYS A 358 -10.63 -3.11 -21.64
N ALA A 359 -10.91 -4.41 -21.44
CA ALA A 359 -10.13 -5.24 -20.53
C ALA A 359 -8.65 -5.27 -20.94
N GLU A 360 -8.37 -5.53 -22.22
CA GLU A 360 -7.02 -5.58 -22.77
C GLU A 360 -6.30 -4.24 -22.68
N ASP A 361 -6.95 -3.17 -23.14
CA ASP A 361 -6.43 -1.79 -23.07
C ASP A 361 -6.08 -1.40 -21.61
N THR A 362 -6.90 -1.83 -20.64
CA THR A 362 -6.68 -1.56 -19.22
C THR A 362 -5.50 -2.37 -18.66
N PHE A 363 -5.33 -3.65 -19.04
CA PHE A 363 -4.15 -4.43 -18.70
C PHE A 363 -2.88 -3.85 -19.29
N GLN A 364 -2.89 -3.42 -20.56
CA GLN A 364 -1.74 -2.77 -21.19
C GLN A 364 -1.39 -1.45 -20.50
N LYS A 365 -2.40 -0.65 -20.15
CA LYS A 365 -2.20 0.60 -19.43
C LYS A 365 -1.48 0.39 -18.10
N VAL A 366 -1.90 -0.57 -17.29
CA VAL A 366 -1.26 -0.81 -15.99
C VAL A 366 0.16 -1.38 -16.13
N LEU A 367 0.45 -2.19 -17.16
CA LEU A 367 1.80 -2.68 -17.44
C LEU A 367 2.79 -1.56 -17.81
N CYS A 368 2.29 -0.45 -18.35
CA CYS A 368 3.11 0.71 -18.73
C CYS A 368 3.33 1.72 -17.61
N MET A 369 2.76 1.50 -16.41
CA MET A 369 2.93 2.42 -15.29
C MET A 369 4.33 2.33 -14.68
N LYS A 370 4.94 3.47 -14.40
CA LYS A 370 6.29 3.56 -13.81
C LYS A 370 6.35 3.12 -12.34
N SER A 371 5.20 3.15 -11.65
CA SER A 371 5.07 2.80 -10.23
C SER A 371 5.06 1.31 -9.95
N VAL A 372 4.96 0.46 -10.99
CA VAL A 372 4.80 -1.00 -10.85
C VAL A 372 6.10 -1.63 -10.36
N ASP A 373 6.08 -2.18 -9.16
CA ASP A 373 7.16 -2.98 -8.61
C ASP A 373 7.12 -4.45 -9.09
N LYS A 374 8.11 -5.24 -8.66
CA LYS A 374 8.22 -6.66 -9.08
C LYS A 374 7.01 -7.51 -8.65
N GLU A 375 6.48 -7.29 -7.45
CA GLU A 375 5.33 -8.06 -6.95
C GLU A 375 4.06 -7.70 -7.72
N MET A 376 3.84 -6.40 -7.92
CA MET A 376 2.71 -5.92 -8.72
C MET A 376 2.80 -6.40 -10.16
N LEU A 377 4.00 -6.44 -10.74
CA LEU A 377 4.19 -6.96 -12.09
C LEU A 377 3.82 -8.45 -12.19
N GLN A 378 4.17 -9.26 -11.16
CA GLN A 378 3.71 -10.65 -11.06
C GLN A 378 2.18 -10.74 -10.99
N HIS A 379 1.55 -9.90 -10.16
CA HIS A 379 0.10 -9.81 -10.01
C HIS A 379 -0.58 -9.49 -11.36
N ILE A 380 -0.11 -8.45 -12.04
CA ILE A 380 -0.68 -8.04 -13.34
C ILE A 380 -0.54 -9.16 -14.37
N HIS A 381 0.65 -9.76 -14.49
CA HIS A 381 0.88 -10.84 -15.45
C HIS A 381 0.01 -12.07 -15.16
N PHE A 382 -0.18 -12.45 -13.90
CA PHE A 382 -1.07 -13.54 -13.53
C PHE A 382 -2.52 -13.27 -13.96
N HIS A 383 -3.07 -12.08 -13.63
CA HIS A 383 -4.45 -11.74 -13.94
C HIS A 383 -4.67 -11.53 -15.45
N TYR A 384 -3.70 -10.97 -16.14
CA TYR A 384 -3.75 -10.85 -17.59
C TYR A 384 -3.68 -12.23 -18.26
N GLY A 385 -2.81 -13.13 -17.80
CA GLY A 385 -2.78 -14.52 -18.26
C GLY A 385 -4.14 -15.21 -18.10
N ARG A 386 -4.81 -15.04 -16.96
CA ARG A 386 -6.16 -15.55 -16.73
C ARG A 386 -7.19 -14.97 -17.72
N PHE A 387 -7.15 -13.68 -17.97
CA PHE A 387 -8.03 -13.05 -18.97
C PHE A 387 -7.81 -13.67 -20.36
N LEU A 388 -6.57 -13.85 -20.78
CA LEU A 388 -6.23 -14.48 -22.06
C LEU A 388 -6.69 -15.94 -22.13
N GLU A 389 -6.52 -16.72 -21.05
CA GLU A 389 -6.92 -18.12 -20.97
C GLU A 389 -8.44 -18.29 -21.02
N PHE A 390 -9.19 -17.56 -20.17
CA PHE A 390 -10.59 -17.84 -19.93
C PHE A 390 -11.54 -16.99 -20.78
N HIS A 391 -11.18 -15.76 -21.15
CA HIS A 391 -12.05 -14.86 -21.92
C HIS A 391 -11.64 -14.77 -23.39
N LYS A 392 -10.36 -14.60 -23.69
CA LYS A 392 -9.86 -14.55 -25.09
C LYS A 392 -9.63 -15.93 -25.69
N LYS A 393 -9.56 -17.00 -24.89
CA LYS A 393 -9.30 -18.40 -25.29
C LYS A 393 -7.96 -18.57 -26.01
N SER A 394 -6.97 -17.72 -25.72
CA SER A 394 -5.61 -17.78 -26.26
C SER A 394 -4.69 -18.47 -25.23
N GLU A 395 -4.52 -19.79 -25.35
CA GLU A 395 -3.61 -20.56 -24.47
C GLU A 395 -2.13 -20.10 -24.65
N VAL A 396 -1.72 -19.73 -25.85
CA VAL A 396 -0.35 -19.30 -26.16
C VAL A 396 0.01 -18.01 -25.45
N ASP A 397 -0.85 -16.98 -25.57
CA ASP A 397 -0.63 -15.70 -24.91
C ASP A 397 -0.73 -15.82 -23.39
N ALA A 398 -1.64 -16.65 -22.89
CA ALA A 398 -1.78 -16.93 -21.45
C ALA A 398 -0.48 -17.56 -20.90
N ILE A 399 0.09 -18.56 -21.57
CA ILE A 399 1.37 -19.19 -21.20
C ILE A 399 2.48 -18.13 -21.15
N SER A 400 2.56 -17.25 -22.17
CA SER A 400 3.56 -16.17 -22.21
C SER A 400 3.48 -15.28 -20.97
N HIS A 401 2.28 -14.87 -20.56
CA HIS A 401 2.10 -14.02 -19.38
C HIS A 401 2.39 -14.76 -18.07
N TYR A 402 1.96 -16.00 -17.91
CA TYR A 402 2.31 -16.80 -16.74
C TYR A 402 3.82 -17.04 -16.63
N LEU A 403 4.51 -17.27 -17.74
CA LEU A 403 5.98 -17.39 -17.76
C LEU A 403 6.67 -16.09 -17.35
N LYS A 404 6.16 -14.93 -17.80
CA LYS A 404 6.66 -13.61 -17.34
C LYS A 404 6.51 -13.46 -15.83
N ALA A 405 5.38 -13.87 -15.25
CA ALA A 405 5.16 -13.81 -13.81
C ALA A 405 6.16 -14.67 -13.03
N ILE A 406 6.41 -15.92 -13.46
CA ILE A 406 7.29 -16.82 -12.69
C ILE A 406 8.79 -16.54 -12.88
N LYS A 407 9.18 -15.83 -13.96
CA LYS A 407 10.57 -15.38 -14.19
C LYS A 407 11.01 -14.28 -13.21
N ILE A 408 10.07 -13.56 -12.63
CA ILE A 408 10.39 -12.51 -11.66
C ILE A 408 10.86 -13.17 -10.35
N GLU A 409 12.07 -12.80 -9.91
CA GLU A 409 12.69 -13.31 -8.69
C GLU A 409 12.06 -12.67 -7.42
N ASN A 410 10.82 -13.03 -7.15
CA ASN A 410 10.10 -12.66 -5.93
C ASN A 410 9.14 -13.79 -5.58
N ALA A 411 9.05 -14.14 -4.29
CA ALA A 411 8.06 -15.10 -3.80
C ALA A 411 6.72 -14.39 -3.61
N SER A 412 5.68 -14.82 -4.30
CA SER A 412 4.33 -14.28 -4.15
C SER A 412 3.27 -15.36 -4.35
N ILE A 413 2.06 -15.09 -3.85
CA ILE A 413 0.90 -15.97 -4.07
C ILE A 413 0.60 -16.08 -5.57
N ASP A 414 0.72 -14.98 -6.32
CA ASP A 414 0.40 -14.97 -7.75
C ASP A 414 1.46 -15.66 -8.61
N LYS A 415 2.72 -15.70 -8.15
CA LYS A 415 3.74 -16.58 -8.72
C LYS A 415 3.34 -18.05 -8.60
N ASN A 416 2.93 -18.49 -7.40
CA ASN A 416 2.50 -19.87 -7.16
C ASN A 416 1.24 -20.23 -7.97
N LYS A 417 0.29 -19.32 -8.09
CA LYS A 417 -0.89 -19.50 -8.95
C LYS A 417 -0.52 -19.59 -10.42
N SER A 418 0.47 -18.81 -10.90
CA SER A 418 0.96 -18.86 -12.26
C SER A 418 1.65 -20.20 -12.55
N ILE A 419 2.47 -20.71 -11.61
CA ILE A 419 3.05 -22.05 -11.68
C ILE A 419 1.96 -23.11 -11.84
N ASN A 420 0.92 -23.07 -11.00
CA ASN A 420 -0.17 -24.04 -11.04
C ASN A 420 -0.96 -23.97 -12.35
N SER A 421 -1.18 -22.77 -12.91
CA SER A 421 -1.83 -22.59 -14.21
C SER A 421 -1.00 -23.16 -15.34
N LEU A 422 0.31 -22.88 -15.37
CA LEU A 422 1.24 -23.44 -16.37
C LEU A 422 1.33 -24.95 -16.29
N MET A 423 1.43 -25.53 -15.09
CA MET A 423 1.42 -26.99 -14.89
C MET A 423 0.17 -27.63 -15.48
N LYS A 424 -1.02 -27.04 -15.23
CA LYS A 424 -2.28 -27.53 -15.79
C LYS A 424 -2.32 -27.47 -17.31
N LEU A 425 -1.88 -26.36 -17.91
CA LEU A 425 -1.86 -26.16 -19.35
C LEU A 425 -0.85 -27.12 -20.03
N ALA A 426 0.38 -27.20 -19.51
CA ALA A 426 1.41 -28.10 -20.03
C ALA A 426 0.98 -29.56 -19.91
N SER A 427 0.45 -30.00 -18.75
CA SER A 427 -0.04 -31.37 -18.58
C SER A 427 -1.22 -31.70 -19.49
N LYS A 428 -2.11 -30.73 -19.77
CA LYS A 428 -3.24 -30.89 -20.71
C LYS A 428 -2.74 -31.10 -22.16
N LYS A 429 -1.70 -30.34 -22.59
CA LYS A 429 -1.08 -30.50 -23.90
C LYS A 429 -0.37 -31.85 -24.01
N LEU A 430 0.43 -32.26 -23.02
CA LEU A 430 1.14 -33.54 -23.00
C LEU A 430 0.21 -34.76 -23.02
N ARG A 431 -0.98 -34.68 -22.40
CA ARG A 431 -1.98 -35.76 -22.53
C ARG A 431 -2.50 -35.93 -23.97
N ARG A 432 -2.48 -34.87 -24.79
CA ARG A 432 -2.89 -34.89 -26.18
C ARG A 432 -1.75 -35.28 -27.12
N ASN A 433 -0.54 -34.83 -26.80
CA ASN A 433 0.67 -35.10 -27.51
C ASN A 433 1.84 -35.23 -26.54
N ALA A 434 2.25 -36.48 -26.24
CA ALA A 434 3.33 -36.77 -25.32
C ALA A 434 4.70 -36.21 -25.75
N SER A 435 4.84 -35.90 -27.04
CA SER A 435 6.04 -35.33 -27.63
C SER A 435 6.00 -33.80 -27.81
N ASP A 436 5.13 -33.10 -27.06
CA ASP A 436 5.06 -31.63 -27.09
C ASP A 436 6.25 -31.00 -26.39
N ILE A 437 7.26 -30.62 -27.16
CA ILE A 437 8.55 -30.08 -26.70
C ILE A 437 8.35 -28.81 -25.83
N GLU A 438 7.41 -27.96 -26.25
CA GLU A 438 7.12 -26.72 -25.53
C GLU A 438 6.63 -27.02 -24.10
N SER A 439 5.71 -27.95 -23.96
CA SER A 439 5.18 -28.35 -22.63
C SER A 439 6.22 -29.03 -21.74
N LEU A 440 7.09 -29.89 -22.33
CA LEU A 440 8.21 -30.48 -21.59
C LEU A 440 9.17 -29.38 -21.10
N SER A 441 9.51 -28.42 -21.96
CA SER A 441 10.38 -27.29 -21.60
C SER A 441 9.76 -26.40 -20.51
N ILE A 442 8.45 -26.17 -20.55
CA ILE A 442 7.72 -25.40 -19.51
C ILE A 442 7.78 -26.16 -18.18
N LEU A 443 7.55 -27.48 -18.14
CA LEU A 443 7.63 -28.27 -16.92
C LEU A 443 9.05 -28.26 -16.35
N GLY A 444 10.06 -28.44 -17.20
CA GLY A 444 11.47 -28.33 -16.79
C GLY A 444 11.78 -26.96 -16.16
N PHE A 445 11.27 -25.89 -16.75
CA PHE A 445 11.44 -24.54 -16.20
C PHE A 445 10.70 -24.35 -14.85
N ILE A 446 9.50 -24.89 -14.69
CA ILE A 446 8.75 -24.85 -13.45
C ILE A 446 9.51 -25.56 -12.32
N HIS A 447 10.01 -26.79 -12.57
CA HIS A 447 10.79 -27.55 -11.60
C HIS A 447 12.09 -26.82 -11.22
N LYS A 448 12.77 -26.20 -12.21
CA LYS A 448 13.93 -25.34 -11.95
C LYS A 448 13.59 -24.17 -11.03
N VAL A 449 12.46 -23.47 -11.25
CA VAL A 449 12.01 -22.35 -10.42
C VAL A 449 11.68 -22.77 -9.00
N LYS A 450 11.22 -24.03 -8.81
CA LYS A 450 10.96 -24.62 -7.50
C LYS A 450 12.22 -25.13 -6.79
N GLY A 451 13.38 -25.17 -7.46
CA GLY A 451 14.62 -25.77 -6.95
C GLY A 451 14.70 -27.30 -7.09
N GLU A 452 13.76 -27.92 -7.76
CA GLU A 452 13.67 -29.36 -8.04
C GLU A 452 14.55 -29.68 -9.27
N ILE A 453 15.88 -29.66 -9.10
CA ILE A 453 16.84 -29.67 -10.22
C ILE A 453 16.85 -31.00 -10.99
N ASN A 454 16.71 -32.14 -10.31
CA ASN A 454 16.71 -33.44 -10.98
C ASN A 454 15.50 -33.60 -11.90
N GLU A 455 14.33 -33.26 -11.43
CA GLU A 455 13.09 -33.26 -12.21
C GLU A 455 13.16 -32.29 -13.39
N ALA A 456 13.76 -31.11 -13.15
CA ALA A 456 13.97 -30.14 -14.22
C ALA A 456 14.85 -30.70 -15.33
N LEU A 457 15.95 -31.39 -14.97
CA LEU A 457 16.86 -32.02 -15.94
C LEU A 457 16.15 -33.13 -16.74
N GLU A 458 15.36 -33.99 -16.07
CA GLU A 458 14.60 -35.05 -16.75
C GLU A 458 13.67 -34.50 -17.84
N TYR A 459 12.93 -33.43 -17.55
CA TYR A 459 12.04 -32.80 -18.53
C TYR A 459 12.83 -32.12 -19.66
N TYR A 460 13.95 -31.47 -19.36
CA TYR A 460 14.79 -30.86 -20.41
C TYR A 460 15.45 -31.92 -21.28
N GLU A 461 15.92 -33.03 -20.76
CA GLU A 461 16.46 -34.14 -21.54
C GLU A 461 15.39 -34.72 -22.48
N GLN A 462 14.17 -34.95 -21.99
CA GLN A 462 13.06 -35.41 -22.83
C GLN A 462 12.78 -34.43 -23.97
N ALA A 463 12.74 -33.13 -23.68
CA ALA A 463 12.53 -32.09 -24.68
C ALA A 463 13.65 -32.06 -25.74
N LEU A 464 14.90 -32.17 -25.31
CA LEU A 464 16.07 -32.19 -26.19
C LEU A 464 16.11 -33.42 -27.10
N ARG A 465 15.74 -34.61 -26.60
CA ARG A 465 15.66 -35.84 -27.40
C ARG A 465 14.61 -35.77 -28.51
N LEU A 466 13.58 -34.95 -28.32
CA LEU A 466 12.50 -34.74 -29.27
C LEU A 466 12.75 -33.56 -30.24
N ALA A 467 13.70 -32.69 -29.88
CA ALA A 467 14.06 -31.58 -30.74
C ALA A 467 14.73 -32.12 -32.04
N PRO A 468 14.34 -31.67 -33.23
CA PRO A 468 15.05 -32.04 -34.43
C PRO A 468 16.52 -31.62 -34.32
N ASP A 469 17.44 -32.48 -34.72
CA ASP A 469 18.86 -32.19 -34.72
C ASP A 469 19.10 -30.84 -35.40
N LEU A 470 19.58 -29.89 -34.61
CA LEU A 470 20.14 -28.66 -35.17
C LEU A 470 21.36 -29.11 -35.95
N GLU A 471 21.21 -29.27 -37.27
CA GLU A 471 22.33 -29.47 -38.14
C GLU A 471 23.37 -28.43 -37.85
N THR A 472 24.44 -28.86 -37.19
CA THR A 472 25.66 -28.08 -36.99
C THR A 472 26.33 -27.95 -38.34
N SER A 473 25.84 -27.03 -39.18
CA SER A 473 26.62 -26.54 -40.32
C SER A 473 27.74 -25.63 -39.78
N VAL A 474 28.71 -26.24 -39.13
CA VAL A 474 30.02 -25.64 -38.97
C VAL A 474 30.72 -25.82 -40.31
N PRO A 475 31.00 -24.77 -41.11
CA PRO A 475 31.82 -24.90 -42.28
C PRO A 475 33.22 -25.31 -41.83
N VAL A 476 33.60 -26.55 -42.13
CA VAL A 476 35.00 -26.97 -42.02
C VAL A 476 35.77 -26.19 -43.09
N THR A 477 36.44 -25.13 -42.68
CA THR A 477 37.45 -24.49 -43.55
C THR A 477 38.62 -25.45 -43.71
N PRO A 478 38.96 -25.85 -44.95
CA PRO A 478 40.17 -26.65 -45.16
C PRO A 478 41.41 -25.81 -44.84
N ARG A 479 42.27 -26.34 -43.98
CA ARG A 479 43.62 -25.82 -43.81
C ARG A 479 44.42 -26.13 -45.06
N HIS A 480 44.86 -25.10 -45.77
CA HIS A 480 46.04 -25.14 -46.67
C HIS A 480 47.16 -24.34 -46.02
#